data_5b16ed0c5d86437f3f9c3894fb0453a0
#
_entry.id   5b16ed0c5d86437f3f9c3894fb0453a0
#
_cell.length_a   1.000
_cell.length_b   1.000
_cell.length_c   1.000
_cell.angle_alpha   90.00
_cell.angle_beta   90.00
_cell.angle_gamma   90.00
#
_symmetry.space_group_name_H-M   'P 1'
#
loop_
_entity.id
_entity.type
_entity.pdbx_description
1 polymer ?
#
loop_
_entity_poly.entity_id
_entity_poly.type
_entity_poly.pdbx_seq_one_letter_code
_entity_poly.pdbx_strand_id
1 'polypeptide(L)'
;MELRTYGAIIWRRIWLVVLVVGVVGLYVSYQLYHLYITPGALRGYRSEITIEIGLKAPPAGSNTSYADSVIATETMADAIVTGSLLSSKKFDTQVSQQVGIDVGQQRYGTNPALGDWQNVDAIGSALTSAHTHNFVTVSVIWSTPLGAKAIATAVGEVSTSSLCQYLSYVVAGDATCTPTDTNGQSVVTAQVINDATDAVSAPGTEANKLTLYVILLLVALIVGIALTFLADYFDDSIRSKDDAVLLLQLPVLGEVPRAPTTGK
;
A
#
# COMPACT_ATOMS: atom_id res chain seq x y z
N MET A 1 -14.42 39.79 21.26
CA MET A 1 -13.84 39.71 19.94
C MET A 1 -14.87 39.06 19.02
N GLU A 2 -15.31 39.79 18.02
CA GLU A 2 -16.44 39.36 17.19
C GLU A 2 -15.99 38.41 16.10
N LEU A 3 -16.68 37.28 15.88
CA LEU A 3 -16.44 36.31 14.80
C LEU A 3 -16.36 36.96 13.40
N ARG A 4 -17.01 38.10 13.21
CA ARG A 4 -16.96 38.92 11.99
C ARG A 4 -15.54 39.40 11.64
N THR A 5 -14.72 39.70 12.65
CA THR A 5 -13.34 40.20 12.45
C THR A 5 -12.44 39.10 11.87
N TYR A 6 -12.58 37.87 12.37
CA TYR A 6 -11.83 36.71 11.83
C TYR A 6 -12.22 36.40 10.37
N GLY A 7 -13.52 36.48 10.07
CA GLY A 7 -14.01 36.30 8.71
C GLY A 7 -13.44 37.33 7.73
N ALA A 8 -13.32 38.60 8.15
CA ALA A 8 -12.76 39.67 7.34
C ALA A 8 -11.27 39.48 7.06
N ILE A 9 -10.49 38.98 8.03
CA ILE A 9 -9.06 38.66 7.86
C ILE A 9 -8.88 37.56 6.83
N ILE A 10 -9.63 36.47 6.98
CA ILE A 10 -9.56 35.33 6.03
C ILE A 10 -9.96 35.78 4.62
N TRP A 11 -11.06 36.53 4.49
CA TRP A 11 -11.55 37.00 3.19
C TRP A 11 -10.52 37.92 2.45
N ARG A 12 -9.84 38.75 3.22
CA ARG A 12 -8.84 39.68 2.66
C ARG A 12 -7.61 38.96 2.12
N ARG A 13 -7.23 37.81 2.70
CA ARG A 13 -6.04 37.04 2.34
C ARG A 13 -6.36 35.65 1.82
N ILE A 14 -7.57 35.47 1.32
CA ILE A 14 -8.06 34.18 0.81
C ILE A 14 -7.15 33.61 -0.28
N TRP A 15 -6.44 34.46 -1.00
CA TRP A 15 -5.51 34.04 -2.03
C TRP A 15 -4.38 33.16 -1.48
N LEU A 16 -3.93 33.37 -0.22
CA LEU A 16 -2.94 32.50 0.44
C LEU A 16 -3.52 31.11 0.71
N VAL A 17 -4.76 31.06 1.19
CA VAL A 17 -5.44 29.76 1.39
C VAL A 17 -5.59 29.04 0.06
N VAL A 18 -6.05 29.76 -0.98
CA VAL A 18 -6.23 29.19 -2.33
C VAL A 18 -4.89 28.73 -2.91
N LEU A 19 -3.80 29.46 -2.68
CA LEU A 19 -2.47 29.05 -3.14
C LEU A 19 -2.02 27.75 -2.48
N VAL A 20 -2.08 27.66 -1.15
CA VAL A 20 -1.65 26.46 -0.41
C VAL A 20 -2.53 25.24 -0.77
N VAL A 21 -3.86 25.42 -0.70
CA VAL A 21 -4.81 24.34 -1.03
C VAL A 21 -4.73 23.99 -2.51
N GLY A 22 -4.48 24.97 -3.39
CA GLY A 22 -4.34 24.76 -4.83
C GLY A 22 -3.11 23.93 -5.18
N VAL A 23 -1.94 24.21 -4.58
CA VAL A 23 -0.71 23.42 -4.81
C VAL A 23 -0.89 21.98 -4.33
N VAL A 24 -1.42 21.80 -3.11
CA VAL A 24 -1.69 20.46 -2.57
C VAL A 24 -2.79 19.77 -3.38
N GLY A 25 -3.82 20.50 -3.79
CA GLY A 25 -4.91 19.99 -4.62
C GLY A 25 -4.45 19.51 -5.99
N LEU A 26 -3.52 20.21 -6.64
CA LEU A 26 -2.90 19.78 -7.89
C LEU A 26 -2.10 18.49 -7.71
N TYR A 27 -1.32 18.39 -6.64
CA TYR A 27 -0.59 17.16 -6.31
C TYR A 27 -1.55 15.99 -6.08
N VAL A 28 -2.58 16.19 -5.25
CA VAL A 28 -3.59 15.16 -4.96
C VAL A 28 -4.35 14.76 -6.24
N SER A 29 -4.71 15.72 -7.09
CA SER A 29 -5.40 15.44 -8.35
C SER A 29 -4.54 14.62 -9.30
N TYR A 30 -3.25 14.90 -9.38
CA TYR A 30 -2.29 14.11 -10.17
C TYR A 30 -2.20 12.66 -9.64
N GLN A 31 -2.10 12.49 -8.33
CA GLN A 31 -2.04 11.18 -7.70
C GLN A 31 -3.35 10.39 -7.88
N LEU A 32 -4.50 11.06 -7.73
CA LEU A 32 -5.81 10.44 -7.95
C LEU A 32 -6.00 10.02 -9.41
N TYR A 33 -5.53 10.84 -10.35
CA TYR A 33 -5.56 10.48 -11.77
C TYR A 33 -4.74 9.22 -12.04
N HIS A 34 -3.53 9.14 -11.48
CA HIS A 34 -2.68 7.95 -11.61
C HIS A 34 -3.32 6.71 -10.96
N LEU A 35 -3.93 6.89 -9.79
CA LEU A 35 -4.64 5.83 -9.08
C LEU A 35 -5.87 5.31 -9.85
N TYR A 36 -6.57 6.21 -10.54
CA TYR A 36 -7.76 5.86 -11.34
C TYR A 36 -7.42 5.07 -12.60
N ILE A 37 -6.27 5.37 -13.22
CA ILE A 37 -5.82 4.66 -14.44
C ILE A 37 -5.23 3.30 -14.10
N THR A 38 -4.67 3.11 -12.88
CA THR A 38 -4.05 1.83 -12.51
C THR A 38 -5.10 0.76 -12.24
N PRO A 39 -5.17 -0.32 -13.04
CA PRO A 39 -6.13 -1.39 -12.84
C PRO A 39 -5.95 -2.06 -11.46
N GLY A 40 -7.05 -2.26 -10.73
CA GLY A 40 -7.02 -2.92 -9.41
C GLY A 40 -6.64 -2.03 -8.23
N ALA A 41 -6.18 -0.78 -8.46
CA ALA A 41 -5.73 0.10 -7.39
C ALA A 41 -6.85 0.49 -6.41
N LEU A 42 -8.02 0.88 -6.91
CA LEU A 42 -9.16 1.31 -6.08
C LEU A 42 -10.15 0.18 -5.78
N ARG A 43 -10.36 -0.70 -6.73
CA ARG A 43 -11.27 -1.85 -6.61
C ARG A 43 -10.56 -3.07 -7.17
N GLY A 44 -10.60 -4.15 -6.44
CA GLY A 44 -9.98 -5.40 -6.83
C GLY A 44 -10.86 -6.59 -6.48
N TYR A 45 -10.33 -7.75 -6.75
CA TYR A 45 -10.92 -9.03 -6.38
C TYR A 45 -9.92 -9.78 -5.51
N ARG A 46 -10.40 -10.30 -4.38
CA ARG A 46 -9.59 -11.02 -3.41
C ARG A 46 -9.86 -12.52 -3.53
N SER A 47 -8.78 -13.28 -3.66
CA SER A 47 -8.77 -14.73 -3.55
C SER A 47 -7.76 -15.12 -2.47
N GLU A 48 -8.03 -16.18 -1.73
CA GLU A 48 -7.18 -16.65 -0.63
C GLU A 48 -6.83 -18.10 -0.83
N ILE A 49 -5.60 -18.44 -0.46
CA ILE A 49 -5.10 -19.81 -0.40
C ILE A 49 -4.46 -20.04 0.95
N THR A 50 -4.67 -21.22 1.54
CA THR A 50 -4.04 -21.57 2.81
C THR A 50 -3.09 -22.75 2.58
N ILE A 51 -1.86 -22.58 3.00
CA ILE A 51 -0.80 -23.58 2.95
C ILE A 51 -0.35 -23.93 4.36
N GLU A 52 -0.09 -25.20 4.61
CA GLU A 52 0.56 -25.69 5.81
C GLU A 52 2.06 -25.81 5.56
N ILE A 53 2.86 -25.26 6.46
CA ILE A 53 4.31 -25.39 6.44
C ILE A 53 4.70 -26.56 7.29
N GLY A 54 5.44 -27.49 6.72
CA GLY A 54 5.88 -28.69 7.38
C GLY A 54 7.35 -29.01 7.15
N LEU A 55 7.84 -29.98 7.87
CA LEU A 55 9.14 -30.60 7.62
C LEU A 55 8.90 -31.99 7.04
N LYS A 56 9.57 -32.31 5.95
CA LYS A 56 9.56 -33.67 5.44
C LYS A 56 10.23 -34.54 6.48
N ALA A 57 9.56 -35.65 6.89
CA ALA A 57 10.02 -36.50 7.95
C ALA A 57 11.49 -36.88 7.76
N PRO A 58 12.33 -36.73 8.77
CA PRO A 58 13.71 -37.19 8.73
C PRO A 58 13.75 -38.71 8.58
N PRO A 59 14.85 -39.27 8.06
CA PRO A 59 15.01 -40.73 7.98
C PRO A 59 14.82 -41.39 9.35
N ALA A 60 14.27 -42.59 9.35
CA ALA A 60 14.04 -43.36 10.57
C ALA A 60 15.35 -43.49 11.38
N GLY A 61 15.34 -42.99 12.61
CA GLY A 61 16.51 -43.01 13.52
C GLY A 61 17.06 -41.63 13.87
N SER A 62 16.55 -40.55 13.35
CA SER A 62 16.91 -39.22 13.79
C SER A 62 16.22 -38.84 15.10
N ASN A 63 16.99 -38.27 16.05
CA ASN A 63 16.49 -37.85 17.38
C ASN A 63 15.81 -36.48 17.39
N THR A 64 15.11 -36.06 16.31
CA THR A 64 14.39 -34.80 16.29
C THR A 64 13.16 -34.92 17.20
N SER A 65 13.12 -34.06 18.21
CA SER A 65 11.95 -33.92 19.09
C SER A 65 10.76 -33.35 18.31
N TYR A 66 9.54 -33.86 18.58
CA TYR A 66 8.31 -33.29 18.04
C TYR A 66 8.19 -31.78 18.36
N ALA A 67 8.57 -31.39 19.58
CA ALA A 67 8.56 -29.99 20.00
C ALA A 67 9.47 -29.10 19.12
N ASP A 68 10.69 -29.55 18.80
CA ASP A 68 11.61 -28.85 17.95
C ASP A 68 11.07 -28.70 16.52
N SER A 69 10.35 -29.72 16.02
CA SER A 69 9.71 -29.67 14.71
C SER A 69 8.59 -28.65 14.65
N VAL A 70 7.77 -28.55 15.69
CA VAL A 70 6.67 -27.55 15.77
C VAL A 70 7.23 -26.14 15.82
N ILE A 71 8.22 -25.87 16.69
CA ILE A 71 8.86 -24.58 16.79
C ILE A 71 9.51 -24.19 15.45
N ALA A 72 10.17 -25.13 14.79
CA ALA A 72 10.81 -24.87 13.51
C ALA A 72 9.80 -24.51 12.42
N THR A 73 8.68 -25.22 12.31
CA THR A 73 7.66 -24.96 11.30
C THR A 73 6.94 -23.63 11.55
N GLU A 74 6.68 -23.28 12.82
CA GLU A 74 6.10 -21.99 13.20
C GLU A 74 7.06 -20.83 12.89
N THR A 75 8.34 -20.98 13.21
CA THR A 75 9.37 -19.99 12.87
C THR A 75 9.47 -19.77 11.35
N MET A 76 9.30 -20.82 10.55
CA MET A 76 9.31 -20.71 9.10
C MET A 76 8.06 -20.05 8.55
N ALA A 77 6.89 -20.35 9.10
CA ALA A 77 5.64 -19.67 8.76
C ALA A 77 5.74 -18.16 9.07
N ASP A 78 6.32 -17.82 10.23
CA ASP A 78 6.59 -16.43 10.58
C ASP A 78 7.58 -15.77 9.58
N ALA A 79 8.64 -16.46 9.19
CA ALA A 79 9.62 -15.96 8.22
C ALA A 79 9.01 -15.72 6.83
N ILE A 80 7.97 -16.44 6.43
CA ILE A 80 7.24 -16.19 5.18
C ILE A 80 6.43 -14.90 5.28
N VAL A 81 5.76 -14.68 6.41
CA VAL A 81 4.83 -13.57 6.62
C VAL A 81 5.57 -12.27 6.95
N THR A 82 6.54 -12.33 7.87
CA THR A 82 7.32 -11.15 8.33
C THR A 82 8.53 -10.89 7.44
N GLY A 83 9.04 -11.91 6.77
CA GLY A 83 10.14 -11.81 5.83
C GLY A 83 9.72 -11.25 4.47
N SER A 84 10.72 -11.01 3.63
CA SER A 84 10.51 -10.49 2.26
C SER A 84 10.27 -11.60 1.22
N LEU A 85 9.88 -12.81 1.63
CA LEU A 85 9.76 -13.94 0.69
C LEU A 85 8.71 -13.68 -0.38
N LEU A 86 7.48 -13.33 0.05
CA LEU A 86 6.34 -13.08 -0.84
C LEU A 86 6.46 -11.77 -1.65
N SER A 87 7.41 -10.92 -1.33
CA SER A 87 7.75 -9.71 -2.09
C SER A 87 9.10 -9.84 -2.81
N SER A 88 9.70 -11.04 -2.81
CA SER A 88 10.96 -11.28 -3.49
C SER A 88 10.74 -11.44 -4.99
N LYS A 89 11.48 -10.68 -5.79
CA LYS A 89 11.41 -10.78 -7.26
C LYS A 89 11.54 -12.20 -7.79
N LYS A 90 12.31 -13.05 -7.11
CA LYS A 90 12.51 -14.46 -7.52
C LYS A 90 11.22 -15.26 -7.35
N PHE A 91 10.54 -15.10 -6.21
CA PHE A 91 9.27 -15.77 -5.94
C PHE A 91 8.18 -15.29 -6.89
N ASP A 92 8.03 -13.96 -7.03
CA ASP A 92 7.04 -13.35 -7.91
C ASP A 92 7.24 -13.74 -9.38
N THR A 93 8.50 -13.87 -9.81
CA THR A 93 8.83 -14.36 -11.15
C THR A 93 8.39 -15.81 -11.34
N GLN A 94 8.60 -16.67 -10.34
CA GLN A 94 8.14 -18.06 -10.42
C GLN A 94 6.62 -18.15 -10.43
N VAL A 95 5.92 -17.33 -9.64
CA VAL A 95 4.45 -17.25 -9.68
C VAL A 95 3.97 -16.80 -11.06
N SER A 96 4.56 -15.76 -11.64
CA SER A 96 4.25 -15.34 -13.01
C SER A 96 4.48 -16.43 -14.05
N GLN A 97 5.61 -17.13 -13.94
CA GLN A 97 5.93 -18.26 -14.83
C GLN A 97 4.92 -19.41 -14.69
N GLN A 98 4.50 -19.72 -13.46
CA GLN A 98 3.50 -20.76 -13.20
C GLN A 98 2.14 -20.38 -13.79
N VAL A 99 1.69 -19.13 -13.63
CA VAL A 99 0.49 -18.64 -14.31
C VAL A 99 0.63 -18.78 -15.84
N GLY A 100 1.81 -18.49 -16.40
CA GLY A 100 2.08 -18.66 -17.82
C GLY A 100 1.97 -20.12 -18.29
N ILE A 101 2.45 -21.08 -17.51
CA ILE A 101 2.31 -22.52 -17.76
C ILE A 101 0.84 -22.91 -17.76
N ASP A 102 0.07 -22.48 -16.76
CA ASP A 102 -1.35 -22.77 -16.62
C ASP A 102 -2.17 -22.20 -17.80
N VAL A 103 -1.84 -20.99 -18.24
CA VAL A 103 -2.44 -20.37 -19.43
C VAL A 103 -2.10 -21.18 -20.69
N GLY A 104 -0.84 -21.62 -20.83
CA GLY A 104 -0.42 -22.48 -21.95
C GLY A 104 -1.13 -23.83 -21.98
N GLN A 105 -1.47 -24.36 -20.82
CA GLN A 105 -2.28 -25.58 -20.66
C GLN A 105 -3.79 -25.35 -20.79
N GLN A 106 -4.21 -24.13 -21.08
CA GLN A 106 -5.63 -23.73 -21.20
C GLN A 106 -6.47 -24.00 -19.93
N ARG A 107 -5.85 -24.03 -18.75
CA ARG A 107 -6.51 -24.28 -17.48
C ARG A 107 -7.63 -23.28 -17.17
N TYR A 108 -7.50 -22.07 -17.69
CA TYR A 108 -8.45 -20.97 -17.52
C TYR A 108 -9.24 -20.62 -18.80
N GLY A 109 -9.20 -21.52 -19.82
CA GLY A 109 -9.83 -21.31 -21.13
C GLY A 109 -8.88 -20.73 -22.18
N THR A 110 -9.40 -20.51 -23.38
CA THR A 110 -8.61 -20.13 -24.57
C THR A 110 -8.16 -18.67 -24.61
N ASN A 111 -8.78 -17.78 -23.88
CA ASN A 111 -8.40 -16.37 -23.78
C ASN A 111 -8.82 -15.79 -22.43
N PRO A 112 -8.16 -16.17 -21.33
CA PRO A 112 -8.59 -15.79 -19.98
C PRO A 112 -8.30 -14.32 -19.68
N ALA A 113 -9.27 -13.61 -19.11
CA ALA A 113 -9.10 -12.25 -18.62
C ALA A 113 -8.38 -12.23 -17.26
N LEU A 114 -7.07 -12.49 -17.27
CA LEU A 114 -6.25 -12.58 -16.04
C LEU A 114 -5.66 -11.23 -15.60
N GLY A 115 -5.80 -10.17 -16.39
CA GLY A 115 -5.09 -8.90 -16.16
C GLY A 115 -3.60 -9.00 -16.55
N ASP A 116 -2.80 -8.05 -16.06
CA ASP A 116 -1.35 -7.97 -16.43
C ASP A 116 -0.49 -8.88 -15.52
N TRP A 117 -0.74 -10.18 -15.58
CA TRP A 117 -0.04 -11.20 -14.79
C TRP A 117 1.45 -11.36 -15.13
N GLN A 118 1.91 -10.77 -16.25
CA GLN A 118 3.32 -10.76 -16.63
C GLN A 118 4.13 -9.71 -15.85
N ASN A 119 3.45 -8.76 -15.24
CA ASN A 119 4.07 -7.72 -14.42
C ASN A 119 4.41 -8.26 -13.03
N VAL A 120 5.66 -8.69 -12.87
CA VAL A 120 6.17 -9.30 -11.62
C VAL A 120 6.04 -8.36 -10.41
N ASP A 121 6.32 -7.05 -10.60
CA ASP A 121 6.22 -6.07 -9.51
C ASP A 121 4.74 -5.86 -9.08
N ALA A 122 3.80 -5.98 -10.02
CA ALA A 122 2.38 -5.94 -9.71
C ALA A 122 1.94 -7.19 -8.91
N ILE A 123 2.46 -8.38 -9.24
CA ILE A 123 2.20 -9.60 -8.46
C ILE A 123 2.68 -9.43 -7.03
N GLY A 124 3.94 -9.03 -6.80
CA GLY A 124 4.49 -8.85 -5.47
C GLY A 124 3.70 -7.86 -4.61
N SER A 125 3.19 -6.77 -5.22
CA SER A 125 2.35 -5.79 -4.53
C SER A 125 0.92 -6.27 -4.24
N ALA A 126 0.45 -7.29 -4.96
CA ALA A 126 -0.87 -7.88 -4.80
C ALA A 126 -0.94 -8.93 -3.69
N LEU A 127 0.22 -9.45 -3.24
CA LEU A 127 0.31 -10.51 -2.26
C LEU A 127 0.33 -9.92 -0.84
N THR A 128 -0.52 -10.45 0.02
CA THR A 128 -0.49 -10.22 1.47
C THR A 128 -0.63 -11.54 2.19
N SER A 129 0.00 -11.67 3.35
CA SER A 129 -0.01 -12.94 4.09
C SER A 129 -0.27 -12.73 5.58
N ALA A 130 -0.86 -13.74 6.18
CA ALA A 130 -0.99 -13.89 7.62
C ALA A 130 -0.72 -15.35 7.98
N HIS A 131 -0.25 -15.61 9.19
CA HIS A 131 -0.08 -16.98 9.67
C HIS A 131 -0.78 -17.21 11.01
N THR A 132 -1.15 -18.46 11.23
CA THR A 132 -1.62 -18.97 12.52
C THR A 132 -0.91 -20.30 12.74
N HIS A 133 0.03 -20.33 13.67
CA HIS A 133 0.96 -21.44 13.84
C HIS A 133 1.72 -21.72 12.53
N ASN A 134 1.67 -22.97 12.04
CA ASN A 134 2.30 -23.39 10.80
C ASN A 134 1.42 -23.22 9.55
N PHE A 135 0.21 -22.65 9.69
CA PHE A 135 -0.67 -22.35 8.57
C PHE A 135 -0.44 -20.91 8.08
N VAL A 136 -0.13 -20.76 6.82
CA VAL A 136 0.03 -19.47 6.16
C VAL A 136 -1.11 -19.27 5.19
N THR A 137 -1.88 -18.21 5.39
CA THR A 137 -2.91 -17.76 4.44
C THR A 137 -2.36 -16.64 3.61
N VAL A 138 -2.32 -16.83 2.29
CA VAL A 138 -1.93 -15.81 1.33
C VAL A 138 -3.19 -15.27 0.66
N SER A 139 -3.39 -13.97 0.74
CA SER A 139 -4.47 -13.25 0.09
C SER A 139 -3.91 -12.50 -1.12
N VAL A 140 -4.54 -12.68 -2.26
CA VAL A 140 -4.20 -12.02 -3.53
C VAL A 140 -5.30 -11.02 -3.87
N ILE A 141 -4.94 -9.75 -4.04
CA ILE A 141 -5.87 -8.71 -4.52
C ILE A 141 -5.47 -8.32 -5.93
N TRP A 142 -6.36 -8.59 -6.91
CA TRP A 142 -6.06 -8.40 -8.32
C TRP A 142 -7.16 -7.66 -9.06
N SER A 143 -6.85 -7.16 -10.26
CA SER A 143 -7.79 -6.38 -11.08
C SER A 143 -8.97 -7.19 -11.65
N THR A 144 -8.79 -8.50 -11.80
CA THR A 144 -9.82 -9.40 -12.36
C THR A 144 -10.06 -10.59 -11.43
N PRO A 145 -11.29 -11.11 -11.36
CA PRO A 145 -11.61 -12.23 -10.46
C PRO A 145 -10.86 -13.51 -10.83
N LEU A 146 -10.78 -13.80 -12.14
CA LEU A 146 -10.08 -14.98 -12.62
C LEU A 146 -8.57 -14.87 -12.40
N GLY A 147 -7.99 -13.66 -12.57
CA GLY A 147 -6.58 -13.42 -12.29
C GLY A 147 -6.22 -13.54 -10.81
N ALA A 148 -7.09 -13.05 -9.90
CA ALA A 148 -6.89 -13.24 -8.47
C ALA A 148 -6.81 -14.71 -8.08
N LYS A 149 -7.75 -15.52 -8.58
CA LYS A 149 -7.76 -16.97 -8.34
C LYS A 149 -6.57 -17.67 -8.99
N ALA A 150 -6.20 -17.31 -10.22
CA ALA A 150 -5.06 -17.90 -10.94
C ALA A 150 -3.74 -17.65 -10.22
N ILE A 151 -3.51 -16.40 -9.79
CA ILE A 151 -2.30 -16.04 -9.04
C ILE A 151 -2.28 -16.75 -7.67
N ALA A 152 -3.41 -16.80 -6.94
CA ALA A 152 -3.48 -17.52 -5.68
C ALA A 152 -3.18 -19.02 -5.85
N THR A 153 -3.71 -19.64 -6.90
CA THR A 153 -3.40 -21.04 -7.23
C THR A 153 -1.91 -21.22 -7.54
N ALA A 154 -1.33 -20.36 -8.36
CA ALA A 154 0.08 -20.40 -8.70
C ALA A 154 1.00 -20.20 -7.46
N VAL A 155 0.60 -19.34 -6.51
CA VAL A 155 1.30 -19.19 -5.22
C VAL A 155 1.33 -20.53 -4.47
N GLY A 156 0.21 -21.24 -4.41
CA GLY A 156 0.15 -22.57 -3.79
C GLY A 156 1.07 -23.58 -4.48
N GLU A 157 1.05 -23.64 -5.80
CA GLU A 157 1.87 -24.56 -6.60
C GLU A 157 3.37 -24.26 -6.47
N VAL A 158 3.76 -22.98 -6.52
CA VAL A 158 5.16 -22.57 -6.31
C VAL A 158 5.59 -22.86 -4.87
N SER A 159 4.73 -22.62 -3.89
CA SER A 159 5.04 -22.91 -2.48
C SER A 159 5.23 -24.40 -2.25
N THR A 160 4.40 -25.25 -2.83
CA THR A 160 4.53 -26.72 -2.66
C THR A 160 5.75 -27.29 -3.38
N SER A 161 6.15 -26.71 -4.51
CA SER A 161 7.25 -27.22 -5.33
C SER A 161 8.62 -26.64 -4.98
N SER A 162 8.66 -25.38 -4.52
CA SER A 162 9.91 -24.63 -4.46
C SER A 162 10.23 -23.98 -3.11
N LEU A 163 9.38 -24.16 -2.09
CA LEU A 163 9.55 -23.49 -0.79
C LEU A 163 10.90 -23.79 -0.13
N CYS A 164 11.41 -25.00 -0.28
CA CYS A 164 12.71 -25.42 0.24
C CYS A 164 13.89 -24.63 -0.34
N GLN A 165 13.75 -24.04 -1.52
CA GLN A 165 14.79 -23.19 -2.12
C GLN A 165 14.90 -21.83 -1.41
N TYR A 166 13.85 -21.42 -0.72
CA TYR A 166 13.78 -20.14 -0.04
C TYR A 166 14.01 -20.25 1.46
N LEU A 167 13.52 -21.36 2.06
CA LEU A 167 13.58 -21.63 3.49
C LEU A 167 14.43 -22.87 3.76
N SER A 168 15.70 -22.77 3.50
CA SER A 168 16.68 -23.82 3.80
C SER A 168 17.47 -23.43 5.05
N TYR A 169 17.68 -24.39 5.97
CA TYR A 169 18.59 -24.20 7.11
C TYR A 169 20.05 -24.04 6.68
N VAL A 170 20.40 -24.57 5.51
CA VAL A 170 21.73 -24.51 4.94
C VAL A 170 21.61 -23.86 3.57
N VAL A 171 22.27 -22.72 3.38
CA VAL A 171 22.40 -22.08 2.07
C VAL A 171 23.39 -22.92 1.24
N ALA A 172 22.89 -23.96 0.60
CA ALA A 172 23.64 -24.73 -0.36
C ALA A 172 23.42 -24.15 -1.77
N GLY A 173 24.48 -24.01 -2.56
CA GLY A 173 24.45 -23.36 -3.87
C GLY A 173 23.56 -24.02 -4.91
N ASP A 174 23.15 -25.29 -4.72
CA ASP A 174 22.21 -26.05 -5.55
C ASP A 174 21.19 -26.75 -4.66
N ALA A 175 20.24 -25.97 -4.14
CA ALA A 175 19.11 -26.55 -3.42
C ALA A 175 18.13 -27.23 -4.39
N THR A 176 18.47 -28.43 -4.83
CA THR A 176 17.46 -29.38 -5.29
C THR A 176 16.63 -29.74 -4.06
N CYS A 177 15.32 -29.49 -4.09
CA CYS A 177 14.41 -29.86 -3.01
C CYS A 177 14.29 -31.39 -2.87
N THR A 178 15.42 -32.08 -2.81
CA THR A 178 15.50 -33.52 -2.56
C THR A 178 15.11 -33.81 -1.12
N PRO A 179 14.46 -34.97 -0.86
CA PRO A 179 13.84 -35.27 0.44
C PRO A 179 14.80 -35.28 1.64
N THR A 180 16.08 -35.38 1.39
CA THR A 180 17.14 -35.43 2.39
C THR A 180 18.34 -34.66 1.85
N ASP A 181 18.77 -33.68 2.59
CA ASP A 181 20.12 -33.18 2.47
C ASP A 181 21.08 -34.32 2.85
N THR A 182 22.31 -34.30 2.32
CA THR A 182 23.37 -35.26 2.59
C THR A 182 23.72 -35.44 4.08
N ASN A 183 23.24 -34.52 4.93
CA ASN A 183 23.43 -34.51 6.38
C ASN A 183 22.22 -35.02 7.18
N GLY A 184 21.16 -35.51 6.52
CA GLY A 184 19.97 -36.04 7.16
C GLY A 184 19.05 -34.99 7.79
N GLN A 185 19.20 -33.72 7.42
CA GLN A 185 18.33 -32.65 7.88
C GLN A 185 16.97 -32.67 7.16
N SER A 186 15.93 -32.32 7.90
CA SER A 186 14.59 -32.24 7.36
C SER A 186 14.45 -31.09 6.38
N VAL A 187 13.87 -31.34 5.22
CA VAL A 187 13.61 -30.32 4.20
C VAL A 187 12.26 -29.68 4.46
N VAL A 188 12.23 -28.37 4.40
CA VAL A 188 10.98 -27.61 4.50
C VAL A 188 10.09 -27.94 3.31
N THR A 189 8.84 -28.20 3.57
CA THR A 189 7.81 -28.45 2.56
C THR A 189 6.54 -27.67 2.86
N ALA A 190 5.71 -27.48 1.85
CA ALA A 190 4.39 -26.89 2.01
C ALA A 190 3.35 -27.81 1.41
N GLN A 191 2.16 -27.80 1.98
CA GLN A 191 0.98 -28.49 1.47
C GLN A 191 -0.17 -27.50 1.39
N VAL A 192 -0.89 -27.50 0.27
CA VAL A 192 -2.14 -26.73 0.16
C VAL A 192 -3.21 -27.45 0.98
N ILE A 193 -3.79 -26.72 1.95
CA ILE A 193 -4.88 -27.23 2.79
C ILE A 193 -6.22 -26.72 2.27
N ASN A 194 -6.29 -25.45 1.89
CA ASN A 194 -7.45 -24.89 1.23
C ASN A 194 -7.02 -24.35 -0.12
N ASP A 195 -7.63 -24.83 -1.18
CA ASP A 195 -7.43 -24.32 -2.54
C ASP A 195 -7.81 -22.85 -2.64
N ALA A 196 -7.32 -22.19 -3.70
CA ALA A 196 -7.63 -20.79 -3.96
C ALA A 196 -9.16 -20.57 -4.03
N THR A 197 -9.66 -19.71 -3.15
CA THR A 197 -11.08 -19.38 -3.05
C THR A 197 -11.57 -18.69 -4.31
N ASP A 198 -12.88 -18.80 -4.59
CA ASP A 198 -13.47 -17.95 -5.62
C ASP A 198 -13.31 -16.48 -5.24
N ALA A 199 -12.94 -15.69 -6.23
CA ALA A 199 -12.58 -14.30 -5.99
C ALA A 199 -13.81 -13.46 -5.65
N VAL A 200 -13.75 -12.74 -4.54
CA VAL A 200 -14.78 -11.80 -4.09
C VAL A 200 -14.31 -10.37 -4.30
N SER A 201 -15.25 -9.44 -4.52
CA SER A 201 -14.91 -8.02 -4.63
C SER A 201 -14.32 -7.51 -3.32
N ALA A 202 -13.20 -6.81 -3.40
CA ALA A 202 -12.48 -6.24 -2.27
C ALA A 202 -12.00 -4.81 -2.58
N PRO A 203 -11.70 -4.00 -1.55
CA PRO A 203 -10.94 -2.77 -1.77
C PRO A 203 -9.63 -3.09 -2.50
N GLY A 204 -9.26 -2.25 -3.47
CA GLY A 204 -7.99 -2.41 -4.17
C GLY A 204 -6.78 -2.19 -3.26
N THR A 205 -5.61 -2.56 -3.74
CA THR A 205 -4.34 -2.47 -2.98
C THR A 205 -4.03 -1.06 -2.49
N GLU A 206 -4.50 -0.05 -3.20
CA GLU A 206 -4.24 1.37 -2.95
C GLU A 206 -5.45 2.14 -2.37
N ALA A 207 -6.55 1.45 -2.06
CA ALA A 207 -7.78 2.10 -1.59
C ALA A 207 -7.57 2.97 -0.33
N ASN A 208 -6.66 2.57 0.55
CA ASN A 208 -6.32 3.31 1.77
C ASN A 208 -5.69 4.68 1.49
N LYS A 209 -5.03 4.86 0.33
CA LYS A 209 -4.42 6.15 -0.07
C LYS A 209 -5.48 7.23 -0.28
N LEU A 210 -6.70 6.86 -0.64
CA LEU A 210 -7.80 7.79 -0.82
C LEU A 210 -8.12 8.55 0.48
N THR A 211 -8.17 7.84 1.60
CA THR A 211 -8.35 8.44 2.94
C THR A 211 -7.19 9.36 3.29
N LEU A 212 -5.95 8.97 2.97
CA LEU A 212 -4.76 9.78 3.22
C LEU A 212 -4.80 11.09 2.43
N TYR A 213 -5.24 11.07 1.17
CA TYR A 213 -5.36 12.30 0.36
C TYR A 213 -6.43 13.26 0.88
N VAL A 214 -7.54 12.73 1.39
CA VAL A 214 -8.57 13.57 2.06
C VAL A 214 -7.99 14.24 3.29
N ILE A 215 -7.28 13.50 4.13
CA ILE A 215 -6.61 14.04 5.34
C ILE A 215 -5.58 15.10 4.93
N LEU A 216 -4.78 14.85 3.89
CA LEU A 216 -3.78 15.80 3.40
C LEU A 216 -4.42 17.14 2.96
N LEU A 217 -5.54 17.10 2.25
CA LEU A 217 -6.30 18.29 1.86
C LEU A 217 -6.83 19.05 3.08
N LEU A 218 -7.30 18.34 4.10
CA LEU A 218 -7.79 18.95 5.33
C LEU A 218 -6.66 19.65 6.10
N VAL A 219 -5.50 19.01 6.20
CA VAL A 219 -4.29 19.61 6.78
C VAL A 219 -3.84 20.84 5.99
N ALA A 220 -3.83 20.77 4.66
CA ALA A 220 -3.48 21.92 3.82
C ALA A 220 -4.42 23.11 4.03
N LEU A 221 -5.72 22.87 4.24
CA LEU A 221 -6.69 23.91 4.55
C LEU A 221 -6.37 24.57 5.91
N ILE A 222 -6.10 23.77 6.94
CA ILE A 222 -5.74 24.28 8.27
C ILE A 222 -4.47 25.12 8.21
N VAL A 223 -3.45 24.63 7.52
CA VAL A 223 -2.17 25.35 7.33
C VAL A 223 -2.40 26.65 6.54
N GLY A 224 -3.21 26.63 5.50
CA GLY A 224 -3.56 27.82 4.71
C GLY A 224 -4.23 28.90 5.56
N ILE A 225 -5.17 28.51 6.44
CA ILE A 225 -5.83 29.41 7.38
C ILE A 225 -4.81 29.95 8.40
N ALA A 226 -3.96 29.10 8.98
CA ALA A 226 -2.93 29.54 9.94
C ALA A 226 -1.96 30.54 9.33
N LEU A 227 -1.51 30.31 8.10
CA LEU A 227 -0.64 31.24 7.34
C LEU A 227 -1.34 32.56 7.07
N THR A 228 -2.65 32.58 6.88
CA THR A 228 -3.42 33.81 6.68
C THR A 228 -3.40 34.68 7.95
N PHE A 229 -3.58 34.07 9.13
CA PHE A 229 -3.47 34.80 10.41
C PHE A 229 -2.03 35.25 10.68
N LEU A 230 -1.04 34.40 10.38
CA LEU A 230 0.37 34.74 10.53
C LEU A 230 0.76 35.92 9.65
N ALA A 231 0.32 35.92 8.40
CA ALA A 231 0.58 37.01 7.48
C ALA A 231 -0.14 38.30 7.88
N ASP A 232 -1.30 38.21 8.54
CA ASP A 232 -1.98 39.37 9.09
C ASP A 232 -1.30 39.93 10.34
N TYR A 233 -0.74 39.01 11.17
CA TYR A 233 0.03 39.37 12.36
C TYR A 233 1.32 40.13 12.04
N PHE A 234 2.01 39.77 10.94
CA PHE A 234 3.23 40.48 10.50
C PHE A 234 2.95 41.72 9.66
N ASP A 235 1.69 42.05 9.42
CA ASP A 235 1.32 43.20 8.60
C ASP A 235 1.10 44.44 9.47
N ASP A 236 2.18 45.08 9.81
CA ASP A 236 2.21 46.34 10.59
C ASP A 236 1.70 47.56 9.84
N SER A 237 1.02 47.38 8.70
CA SER A 237 0.53 48.52 7.93
C SER A 237 -0.64 49.22 8.61
N ILE A 238 -0.49 50.49 8.92
CA ILE A 238 -1.55 51.36 9.46
C ILE A 238 -2.62 51.53 8.36
N ARG A 239 -3.84 51.00 8.59
CA ARG A 239 -4.88 50.92 7.56
C ARG A 239 -6.13 51.71 7.87
N SER A 240 -6.31 52.07 9.11
CA SER A 240 -7.43 52.89 9.51
C SER A 240 -6.97 54.12 10.24
N LYS A 241 -7.82 55.16 10.22
CA LYS A 241 -7.61 56.37 10.99
C LYS A 241 -7.47 56.07 12.50
N ASP A 242 -8.25 55.12 12.97
CA ASP A 242 -8.25 54.75 14.37
C ASP A 242 -6.96 54.01 14.76
N ASP A 243 -6.41 53.19 13.86
CA ASP A 243 -5.10 52.53 14.04
C ASP A 243 -3.97 53.58 14.06
N ALA A 244 -4.03 54.58 13.21
CA ALA A 244 -3.04 55.69 13.17
C ALA A 244 -3.04 56.49 14.48
N VAL A 245 -4.22 56.82 14.99
CA VAL A 245 -4.36 57.55 16.25
C VAL A 245 -3.87 56.71 17.44
N LEU A 246 -4.16 55.42 17.46
CA LEU A 246 -3.81 54.48 18.54
C LEU A 246 -2.29 54.18 18.57
N LEU A 247 -1.66 54.04 17.42
CA LEU A 247 -0.22 53.74 17.27
C LEU A 247 0.66 54.97 17.44
N LEU A 248 0.26 56.09 16.84
CA LEU A 248 1.08 57.32 16.83
C LEU A 248 0.78 58.28 17.98
N GLN A 249 -0.35 58.07 18.67
CA GLN A 249 -0.86 58.95 19.76
C GLN A 249 -0.93 60.44 19.33
N LEU A 250 -1.03 60.70 18.03
CA LEU A 250 -1.11 62.02 17.44
C LEU A 250 -2.50 62.25 16.85
N PRO A 251 -3.06 63.47 17.00
CA PRO A 251 -4.32 63.80 16.36
C PRO A 251 -4.19 63.79 14.84
N VAL A 252 -5.12 63.14 14.17
CA VAL A 252 -5.18 63.15 12.70
C VAL A 252 -5.62 64.54 12.20
N LEU A 253 -4.73 65.25 11.54
CA LEU A 253 -4.95 66.61 11.09
C LEU A 253 -5.73 66.74 9.77
N GLY A 254 -5.84 65.66 9.03
CA GLY A 254 -6.57 65.65 7.77
C GLY A 254 -6.53 64.31 7.08
N GLU A 255 -7.53 64.04 6.24
CA GLU A 255 -7.64 62.83 5.42
C GLU A 255 -7.54 63.24 3.95
N VAL A 256 -6.63 62.63 3.20
CA VAL A 256 -6.55 62.85 1.76
C VAL A 256 -7.65 62.01 1.08
N PRO A 257 -8.65 62.63 0.44
CA PRO A 257 -9.71 61.88 -0.20
C PRO A 257 -9.14 61.03 -1.34
N ARG A 258 -9.55 59.77 -1.43
CA ARG A 258 -9.21 58.94 -2.58
C ARG A 258 -9.74 59.54 -3.85
N ALA A 259 -8.88 59.72 -4.83
CA ALA A 259 -9.30 60.16 -6.17
C ALA A 259 -10.36 59.14 -6.68
N PRO A 260 -11.47 59.62 -7.28
CA PRO A 260 -12.46 58.74 -7.87
C PRO A 260 -11.80 57.92 -8.95
N THR A 261 -11.83 56.58 -8.83
CA THR A 261 -11.42 55.67 -9.90
C THR A 261 -12.37 55.91 -11.06
N THR A 262 -11.94 56.69 -12.05
CA THR A 262 -12.61 56.79 -13.34
C THR A 262 -12.58 55.42 -13.97
N GLY A 263 -13.68 54.67 -13.85
CA GLY A 263 -13.89 53.41 -14.55
C GLY A 263 -13.83 53.64 -16.07
N LYS A 264 -12.98 52.90 -16.74
CA LYS A 264 -13.00 52.68 -18.19
C LYS A 264 -13.65 51.33 -18.45
#